data_d59086fb4955943170602e5e1bbf63ce
#
_entry.id   d59086fb4955943170602e5e1bbf63ce
#
_cell.length_a   1.000
_cell.length_b   1.000
_cell.length_c   1.000
_cell.angle_alpha   90.00
_cell.angle_beta   90.00
_cell.angle_gamma   90.00
#
_symmetry.space_group_name_H-M   'P 1'
#
loop_
_entity.id
_entity.type
_entity.pdbx_description
1 polymer ?
#
loop_
_entity_poly.entity_id
_entity_poly.type
_entity_poly.pdbx_seq_one_letter_code
_entity_poly.pdbx_strand_id
1 'polypeptide(L)'
;MSEDLIRIGRVVGAFGLDGRVKIEPETDFVERFAKGAPIIIRGREYRVQSTSWHKGQARVKLEGLDTVEEAEALQWEAASVPASRRPKLL
;
A
#
# COMPACT_ATOMS: atom_id res chain seq x y z
N MET A 1 -17.97 1.95 -15.31
CA MET A 1 -16.81 1.15 -15.68
C MET A 1 -15.80 1.18 -14.57
N SER A 2 -15.29 0.05 -14.19
CA SER A 2 -14.25 0.01 -13.17
C SER A 2 -12.94 0.46 -13.78
N GLU A 3 -12.16 1.18 -12.96
CA GLU A 3 -10.83 1.62 -13.35
C GLU A 3 -9.87 0.44 -13.30
N ASP A 4 -8.97 0.37 -14.26
CA ASP A 4 -7.94 -0.66 -14.25
C ASP A 4 -6.98 -0.42 -13.08
N LEU A 5 -6.54 -1.48 -12.47
CA LEU A 5 -5.61 -1.42 -11.36
C LEU A 5 -4.27 -2.01 -11.76
N ILE A 6 -3.21 -1.35 -11.30
CA ILE A 6 -1.85 -1.85 -11.48
C ILE A 6 -1.39 -2.37 -10.13
N ARG A 7 -1.09 -3.66 -10.06
CA ARG A 7 -0.61 -4.27 -8.84
C ARG A 7 0.81 -3.83 -8.55
N ILE A 8 1.05 -3.36 -7.32
CA ILE A 8 2.37 -2.86 -6.92
C ILE A 8 3.00 -3.69 -5.81
N GLY A 9 2.25 -4.58 -5.18
CA GLY A 9 2.80 -5.42 -4.13
C GLY A 9 1.74 -6.25 -3.47
N ARG A 10 2.14 -6.91 -2.39
CA ARG A 10 1.26 -7.76 -1.59
C ARG A 10 1.46 -7.44 -0.12
N VAL A 11 0.35 -7.35 0.61
CA VAL A 11 0.40 -7.20 2.07
C VAL A 11 0.83 -8.54 2.66
N VAL A 12 1.94 -8.55 3.40
CA VAL A 12 2.43 -9.78 4.02
C VAL A 12 2.17 -9.84 5.52
N GLY A 13 1.65 -8.77 6.10
CA GLY A 13 1.26 -8.80 7.51
C GLY A 13 1.17 -7.42 8.10
N ALA A 14 0.83 -7.40 9.40
CA ALA A 14 0.80 -6.16 10.18
C ALA A 14 2.16 -5.88 10.77
N PHE A 15 2.44 -4.61 11.04
CA PHE A 15 3.67 -4.20 11.71
C PHE A 15 3.35 -3.11 12.74
N GLY A 16 3.81 -3.31 13.97
CA GLY A 16 3.57 -2.36 15.04
C GLY A 16 2.15 -2.42 15.56
N LEU A 17 1.82 -1.51 16.46
CA LEU A 17 0.52 -1.51 17.14
C LEU A 17 -0.47 -0.50 16.54
N ASP A 18 -0.01 0.31 15.59
CA ASP A 18 -0.80 1.40 15.02
C ASP A 18 -1.40 1.08 13.65
N GLY A 19 -1.44 -0.20 13.29
CA GLY A 19 -2.10 -0.60 12.06
C GLY A 19 -1.26 -0.47 10.80
N ARG A 20 0.07 -0.39 10.93
CA ARG A 20 0.94 -0.41 9.75
C ARG A 20 0.90 -1.76 9.06
N VAL A 21 1.06 -1.75 7.75
CA VAL A 21 1.12 -2.97 6.98
C VAL A 21 2.50 -3.12 6.37
N LYS A 22 2.98 -4.35 6.32
CA LYS A 22 4.21 -4.69 5.60
C LYS A 22 3.80 -5.10 4.20
N ILE A 23 4.38 -4.45 3.20
CA ILE A 23 4.08 -4.74 1.81
C ILE A 23 5.34 -5.22 1.12
N GLU A 24 5.25 -6.39 0.50
CA GLU A 24 6.30 -6.90 -0.37
C GLU A 24 6.12 -6.24 -1.74
N PRO A 25 7.05 -5.36 -2.16
CA PRO A 25 6.87 -4.64 -3.42
C PRO A 25 7.05 -5.56 -4.62
N GLU A 26 6.24 -5.33 -5.64
CA GLU A 26 6.33 -6.02 -6.92
C GLU A 26 6.56 -5.01 -8.04
N THR A 27 7.01 -3.80 -7.67
CA THR A 27 7.31 -2.73 -8.61
C THR A 27 8.67 -2.13 -8.27
N ASP A 28 9.34 -1.60 -9.29
CA ASP A 28 10.60 -0.87 -9.10
C ASP A 28 10.35 0.60 -8.77
N PHE A 29 9.11 1.06 -8.83
CA PHE A 29 8.79 2.47 -8.58
C PHE A 29 8.46 2.66 -7.09
N VAL A 30 9.50 2.96 -6.29
CA VAL A 30 9.34 3.13 -4.85
C VAL A 30 8.43 4.30 -4.50
N GLU A 31 8.31 5.29 -5.37
CA GLU A 31 7.42 6.43 -5.17
C GLU A 31 5.94 6.04 -5.12
N ARG A 32 5.60 4.83 -5.55
CA ARG A 32 4.24 4.31 -5.41
C ARG A 32 3.83 4.15 -3.94
N PHE A 33 4.81 4.08 -3.05
CA PHE A 33 4.57 3.94 -1.61
C PHE A 33 4.86 5.24 -0.86
N ALA A 34 5.04 6.34 -1.57
CA ALA A 34 5.39 7.62 -0.95
C ALA A 34 4.18 8.23 -0.23
N LYS A 35 4.46 9.11 0.72
CA LYS A 35 3.41 9.83 1.45
C LYS A 35 2.46 10.53 0.48
N GLY A 36 1.17 10.34 0.71
CA GLY A 36 0.13 10.92 -0.13
C GLY A 36 -0.29 10.06 -1.31
N ALA A 37 0.43 8.98 -1.59
CA ALA A 37 0.09 8.10 -2.70
C ALA A 37 -1.16 7.28 -2.39
N PRO A 38 -2.01 7.00 -3.40
CA PRO A 38 -3.15 6.12 -3.20
C PRO A 38 -2.71 4.66 -3.30
N ILE A 39 -3.28 3.82 -2.45
CA ILE A 39 -3.09 2.37 -2.53
C ILE A 39 -4.46 1.72 -2.36
N ILE A 40 -4.81 0.81 -3.25
CA ILE A 40 -6.08 0.11 -3.20
C ILE A 40 -5.84 -1.31 -2.73
N ILE A 41 -6.54 -1.69 -1.66
CA ILE A 41 -6.48 -3.04 -1.10
C ILE A 41 -7.92 -3.50 -0.89
N ARG A 42 -8.27 -4.65 -1.43
CA ARG A 42 -9.61 -5.22 -1.34
C ARG A 42 -10.69 -4.26 -1.86
N GLY A 43 -10.36 -3.52 -2.91
CA GLY A 43 -11.29 -2.60 -3.54
C GLY A 43 -11.48 -1.27 -2.82
N ARG A 44 -10.79 -1.06 -1.72
CA ARG A 44 -10.86 0.20 -0.97
C ARG A 44 -9.59 1.00 -1.17
N GLU A 45 -9.74 2.29 -1.44
CA GLU A 45 -8.60 3.17 -1.61
C GLU A 45 -8.17 3.73 -0.26
N TYR A 46 -6.88 3.62 0.01
CA TYR A 46 -6.23 4.22 1.19
C TYR A 46 -5.19 5.20 0.72
N ARG A 47 -4.89 6.18 1.55
CA ARG A 47 -3.82 7.14 1.28
C ARG A 47 -2.67 6.88 2.23
N VAL A 48 -1.46 6.88 1.71
CA VAL A 48 -0.25 6.64 2.51
C VAL A 48 0.03 7.84 3.41
N GLN A 49 0.09 7.62 4.72
CA GLN A 49 0.50 8.63 5.69
C GLN A 49 2.00 8.69 5.84
N SER A 50 2.64 7.53 5.90
CA SER A 50 4.09 7.45 6.03
C SER A 50 4.56 6.09 5.55
N THR A 51 5.82 6.03 5.15
CA THR A 51 6.44 4.79 4.68
C THR A 51 7.85 4.72 5.23
N SER A 52 8.23 3.53 5.69
CA SER A 52 9.63 3.25 5.98
C SER A 52 10.01 1.96 5.28
N TRP A 53 11.30 1.83 4.98
CA TRP A 53 11.81 0.67 4.27
C TRP A 53 12.69 -0.16 5.18
N HIS A 54 12.52 -1.47 5.10
CA HIS A 54 13.34 -2.40 5.88
C HIS A 54 13.54 -3.66 5.07
N LYS A 55 14.78 -3.93 4.71
CA LYS A 55 15.17 -5.15 3.96
C LYS A 55 14.30 -5.38 2.73
N GLY A 56 14.04 -4.31 1.99
CA GLY A 56 13.27 -4.39 0.76
C GLY A 56 11.77 -4.41 0.92
N GLN A 57 11.26 -4.40 2.15
CA GLN A 57 9.81 -4.32 2.40
C GLN A 57 9.41 -2.90 2.77
N ALA A 58 8.25 -2.48 2.29
CA ALA A 58 7.66 -1.21 2.67
C ALA A 58 6.79 -1.42 3.90
N ARG A 59 7.02 -0.61 4.94
CA ARG A 59 6.17 -0.57 6.12
C ARG A 59 5.36 0.71 6.04
N VAL A 60 4.08 0.57 5.75
CA VAL A 60 3.24 1.68 5.34
C VAL A 60 2.14 1.92 6.36
N LYS A 61 2.02 3.17 6.83
CA LYS A 61 0.86 3.58 7.61
C LYS A 61 -0.14 4.20 6.66
N LEU A 62 -1.34 3.63 6.62
CA LEU A 62 -2.41 4.08 5.73
C LEU A 62 -3.46 4.83 6.52
N GLU A 63 -3.99 5.92 5.95
CA GLU A 63 -5.08 6.66 6.57
C GLU A 63 -6.31 5.76 6.67
N GLY A 64 -6.93 5.76 7.83
CA GLY A 64 -8.13 4.96 8.06
C GLY A 64 -7.86 3.52 8.50
N LEU A 65 -6.60 3.13 8.61
CA LEU A 65 -6.19 1.80 9.04
C LEU A 65 -5.36 1.97 10.32
N ASP A 66 -6.01 1.86 11.48
CA ASP A 66 -5.41 2.30 12.73
C ASP A 66 -5.15 1.19 13.75
N THR A 67 -5.59 -0.04 13.49
CA THR A 67 -5.42 -1.13 14.44
C THR A 67 -4.70 -2.31 13.82
N VAL A 68 -4.09 -3.12 14.69
CA VAL A 68 -3.41 -4.37 14.26
C VAL A 68 -4.42 -5.30 13.59
N GLU A 69 -5.62 -5.41 14.16
CA GLU A 69 -6.65 -6.31 13.64
C GLU A 69 -7.05 -5.92 12.21
N GLU A 70 -7.19 -4.62 11.96
CA GLU A 70 -7.51 -4.15 10.61
C GLU A 70 -6.39 -4.46 9.64
N ALA A 71 -5.14 -4.26 10.07
CA ALA A 71 -3.99 -4.53 9.22
C ALA A 71 -3.86 -6.03 8.95
N GLU A 72 -4.07 -6.87 9.96
CA GLU A 72 -3.99 -8.32 9.79
C GLU A 72 -5.08 -8.85 8.86
N ALA A 73 -6.24 -8.19 8.85
CA ALA A 73 -7.33 -8.59 7.97
C ALA A 73 -6.95 -8.42 6.49
N LEU A 74 -5.94 -7.60 6.19
CA LEU A 74 -5.49 -7.37 4.83
C LEU A 74 -4.33 -8.29 4.42
N GLN A 75 -3.88 -9.18 5.30
CA GLN A 75 -2.77 -10.06 5.01
C GLN A 75 -3.06 -10.89 3.75
N TRP A 76 -2.06 -10.97 2.88
CA TRP A 76 -2.09 -11.69 1.60
C TRP A 76 -2.90 -11.00 0.51
N GLU A 77 -3.50 -9.85 0.78
CA GLU A 77 -4.22 -9.11 -0.25
C GLU A 77 -3.24 -8.35 -1.15
N ALA A 78 -3.61 -8.20 -2.42
CA ALA A 78 -2.80 -7.41 -3.35
C ALA A 78 -2.95 -5.92 -3.03
N ALA A 79 -1.83 -5.20 -3.13
CA ALA A 79 -1.83 -3.75 -3.08
C ALA A 79 -1.70 -3.25 -4.50
N SER A 80 -2.59 -2.35 -4.90
CA SER A 80 -2.66 -1.86 -6.28
C SER A 80 -2.84 -0.35 -6.30
N VAL A 81 -2.62 0.24 -7.46
CA VAL A 81 -2.89 1.67 -7.68
C VAL A 81 -3.75 1.82 -8.93
N PRO A 82 -4.55 2.91 -9.01
CA PRO A 82 -5.31 3.17 -10.23
C PRO A 82 -4.37 3.43 -11.41
N ALA A 83 -4.66 2.82 -12.54
CA ALA A 83 -3.83 3.01 -13.73
C ALA A 83 -3.78 4.47 -14.19
N SER A 84 -4.88 5.21 -13.97
CA SER A 84 -4.98 6.61 -14.36
C SER A 84 -4.08 7.53 -13.52
N ARG A 85 -3.52 7.04 -12.41
CA ARG A 85 -2.67 7.84 -11.53
C ARG A 85 -1.21 7.44 -11.63
N ARG A 86 -0.75 7.23 -12.86
CA ARG A 86 0.65 6.90 -13.10
C ARG A 86 1.54 8.07 -12.75
N PRO A 87 2.78 7.80 -12.31
CA PRO A 87 3.74 8.88 -12.11
C PRO A 87 3.94 9.63 -13.42
N LYS A 88 4.05 10.94 -13.32
CA LYS A 88 4.34 11.73 -14.51
C LYS A 88 5.78 11.52 -14.92
N LEU A 89 5.96 11.29 -16.21
CA LEU A 89 7.29 11.27 -16.80
C LEU A 89 7.60 12.69 -17.26
N LEU A 90 8.66 13.25 -16.73
CA LEU A 90 9.09 14.59 -17.09
C LEU A 90 10.28 14.52 -18.02
#